data_17a5eb9946616332abd2b629cd70aa19
#
_entry.id   17a5eb9946616332abd2b629cd70aa19
#
_cell.length_a   1.000
_cell.length_b   1.000
_cell.length_c   1.000
_cell.angle_alpha   90.00
_cell.angle_beta   90.00
_cell.angle_gamma   90.00
#
_symmetry.space_group_name_H-M   'P 1'
#
loop_
_entity.id
_entity.type
_entity.pdbx_description
1 polymer ?
#
loop_
_entity_poly.entity_id
_entity_poly.type
_entity_poly.pdbx_seq_one_letter_code
_entity_poly.pdbx_strand_id
1 'polypeptide(L)'
;MVVKISKMTQAQAFKILKSGCNVFLTGSAGTGKTFLLNKFIAYLRKKKINIGVTASTGIAATHIDGRTIHSWSGMGIKDKLTDKEIEQLLRKDKLQTRIKETQVLIIDEISMLDASRLDLLDSICKFAKGSFLPFGKMQIIMCGDFFQLPPVDSKNENPAFAYESSAWKNADIKTCYLDKQYRQNDRGFIGILNNIRNNQAGEDTLMKLKARLHQAIKLKTINPIKLYTH
;
A
#
# COMPACT_ATOMS: atom_id res chain seq x y z
N MET A 1 9.03 13.48 -20.58
CA MET A 1 9.50 12.10 -20.81
C MET A 1 8.42 11.17 -20.30
N VAL A 2 7.65 10.52 -21.19
CA VAL A 2 6.60 9.57 -20.78
C VAL A 2 7.30 8.27 -20.38
N VAL A 3 7.38 8.00 -19.07
CA VAL A 3 7.89 6.72 -18.57
C VAL A 3 6.90 5.64 -19.00
N LYS A 4 7.30 4.82 -19.98
CA LYS A 4 6.51 3.68 -20.43
C LYS A 4 6.50 2.63 -19.33
N ILE A 5 5.46 2.65 -18.48
CA ILE A 5 5.29 1.64 -17.43
C ILE A 5 5.06 0.30 -18.16
N SER A 6 6.00 -0.62 -18.06
CA SER A 6 5.82 -1.96 -18.64
C SER A 6 4.83 -2.73 -17.76
N LYS A 7 3.69 -3.06 -18.36
CA LYS A 7 2.70 -3.96 -17.77
C LYS A 7 3.30 -5.34 -17.58
N MET A 8 3.04 -5.98 -16.45
CA MET A 8 3.63 -7.28 -16.15
C MET A 8 2.62 -8.27 -15.55
N THR A 9 2.93 -9.54 -15.71
CA THR A 9 2.17 -10.63 -15.11
C THR A 9 2.52 -10.78 -13.62
N GLN A 10 1.62 -11.38 -12.84
CA GLN A 10 1.91 -11.72 -11.44
C GLN A 10 3.16 -12.62 -11.30
N ALA A 11 3.44 -13.49 -12.28
CA ALA A 11 4.63 -14.34 -12.26
C ALA A 11 5.92 -13.54 -12.41
N GLN A 12 5.95 -12.53 -13.28
CA GLN A 12 7.09 -11.63 -13.45
C GLN A 12 7.29 -10.77 -12.20
N ALA A 13 6.22 -10.15 -11.68
CA ALA A 13 6.28 -9.39 -10.44
C ALA A 13 6.77 -10.24 -9.26
N PHE A 14 6.32 -11.50 -9.15
CA PHE A 14 6.79 -12.42 -8.11
C PHE A 14 8.29 -12.74 -8.20
N LYS A 15 8.84 -12.83 -9.42
CA LYS A 15 10.29 -12.99 -9.59
C LYS A 15 11.06 -11.77 -9.07
N ILE A 16 10.57 -10.56 -9.36
CA ILE A 16 11.17 -9.30 -8.88
C ILE A 16 11.07 -9.20 -7.34
N LEU A 17 9.92 -9.52 -6.74
CA LEU A 17 9.77 -9.57 -5.28
C LEU A 17 10.83 -10.47 -4.62
N LYS A 18 11.15 -11.62 -5.23
CA LYS A 18 12.15 -12.58 -4.73
C LYS A 18 13.60 -12.16 -4.96
N SER A 19 13.87 -11.16 -5.79
CA SER A 19 15.25 -10.73 -6.07
C SER A 19 15.89 -9.89 -4.97
N GLY A 20 15.13 -9.51 -3.93
CA GLY A 20 15.62 -8.67 -2.84
C GLY A 20 15.58 -7.17 -3.12
N CYS A 21 15.12 -6.73 -4.30
CA CYS A 21 14.92 -5.32 -4.60
C CYS A 21 13.76 -4.72 -3.80
N ASN A 22 13.82 -3.42 -3.53
CA ASN A 22 12.67 -2.67 -3.07
C ASN A 22 11.63 -2.56 -4.19
N VAL A 23 10.35 -2.79 -3.85
CA VAL A 23 9.29 -2.89 -4.87
C VAL A 23 8.08 -2.05 -4.48
N PHE A 24 7.56 -1.31 -5.45
CA PHE A 24 6.20 -0.79 -5.45
C PHE A 24 5.32 -1.67 -6.33
N LEU A 25 4.46 -2.47 -5.71
CA LEU A 25 3.47 -3.32 -6.38
C LEU A 25 2.18 -2.54 -6.57
N THR A 26 1.84 -2.20 -7.80
CA THR A 26 0.67 -1.38 -8.11
C THR A 26 -0.17 -1.94 -9.26
N GLY A 27 -1.29 -1.32 -9.51
CA GLY A 27 -2.28 -1.68 -10.53
C GLY A 27 -3.68 -1.34 -10.07
N SER A 28 -4.66 -1.33 -10.97
CA SER A 28 -6.04 -1.01 -10.66
C SER A 28 -6.67 -1.98 -9.65
N ALA A 29 -7.83 -1.60 -9.09
CA ALA A 29 -8.58 -2.49 -8.21
C ALA A 29 -8.88 -3.82 -8.92
N GLY A 30 -8.71 -4.95 -8.23
CA GLY A 30 -9.01 -6.28 -8.79
C GLY A 30 -7.91 -6.92 -9.63
N THR A 31 -6.72 -6.33 -9.75
CA THR A 31 -5.57 -6.94 -10.47
C THR A 31 -4.82 -7.99 -9.66
N GLY A 32 -5.28 -8.29 -8.44
CA GLY A 32 -4.70 -9.34 -7.61
C GLY A 32 -3.44 -8.94 -6.86
N LYS A 33 -3.25 -7.65 -6.55
CA LYS A 33 -2.14 -7.14 -5.73
C LYS A 33 -2.03 -7.89 -4.39
N THR A 34 -3.10 -7.89 -3.60
CA THR A 34 -3.15 -8.55 -2.28
C THR A 34 -2.96 -10.07 -2.38
N PHE A 35 -3.48 -10.70 -3.44
CA PHE A 35 -3.23 -12.12 -3.69
C PHE A 35 -1.74 -12.40 -3.89
N LEU A 36 -1.08 -11.61 -4.74
CA LEU A 36 0.36 -11.74 -4.99
C LEU A 36 1.19 -11.44 -3.74
N LEU A 37 0.77 -10.43 -2.96
CA LEU A 37 1.40 -10.07 -1.69
C LEU A 37 1.33 -11.22 -0.68
N ASN A 38 0.14 -11.82 -0.49
CA ASN A 38 -0.05 -12.99 0.39
C ASN A 38 0.79 -14.19 -0.06
N LYS A 39 0.89 -14.42 -1.38
CA LYS A 39 1.76 -15.46 -1.93
C LYS A 39 3.24 -15.20 -1.60
N PHE A 40 3.68 -13.95 -1.63
CA PHE A 40 5.03 -13.57 -1.29
C PHE A 40 5.31 -13.70 0.22
N ILE A 41 4.35 -13.28 1.07
CA ILE A 41 4.40 -13.49 2.54
C ILE A 41 4.57 -14.97 2.87
N ALA A 42 3.75 -15.84 2.26
CA ALA A 42 3.84 -17.28 2.46
C ALA A 42 5.21 -17.85 2.03
N TYR A 43 5.76 -17.36 0.91
CA TYR A 43 7.10 -17.72 0.46
C TYR A 43 8.18 -17.33 1.48
N LEU A 44 8.14 -16.09 2.00
CA LEU A 44 9.11 -15.60 2.98
C LEU A 44 9.02 -16.38 4.31
N ARG A 45 7.79 -16.65 4.79
CA ARG A 45 7.55 -17.47 6.00
C ARG A 45 8.13 -18.88 5.82
N LYS A 46 7.91 -19.51 4.66
CA LYS A 46 8.50 -20.83 4.34
C LYS A 46 10.03 -20.82 4.33
N LYS A 47 10.63 -19.70 3.95
CA LYS A 47 12.09 -19.49 3.98
C LYS A 47 12.63 -19.07 5.35
N LYS A 48 11.79 -18.96 6.38
CA LYS A 48 12.12 -18.49 7.73
C LYS A 48 12.76 -17.11 7.74
N ILE A 49 12.37 -16.23 6.80
CA ILE A 49 12.80 -14.84 6.73
C ILE A 49 11.95 -14.04 7.71
N ASN A 50 12.60 -13.22 8.56
CA ASN A 50 11.88 -12.35 9.48
C ASN A 50 11.23 -11.20 8.73
N ILE A 51 9.90 -11.11 8.79
CA ILE A 51 9.10 -10.14 8.04
C ILE A 51 8.27 -9.25 8.94
N GLY A 52 8.20 -7.97 8.59
CA GLY A 52 7.19 -7.05 9.08
C GLY A 52 6.02 -7.00 8.09
N VAL A 53 4.86 -7.54 8.47
CA VAL A 53 3.63 -7.48 7.62
C VAL A 53 2.76 -6.36 8.15
N THR A 54 2.60 -5.30 7.34
CA THR A 54 1.91 -4.09 7.77
C THR A 54 1.00 -3.52 6.70
N ALA A 55 0.07 -2.68 7.11
CA ALA A 55 -0.76 -1.87 6.22
C ALA A 55 -0.98 -0.47 6.80
N SER A 56 -1.41 0.48 5.98
CA SER A 56 -1.74 1.84 6.42
C SER A 56 -2.98 1.90 7.32
N THR A 57 -3.94 0.97 7.14
CA THR A 57 -5.19 0.91 7.92
C THR A 57 -5.36 -0.42 8.65
N GLY A 58 -6.20 -0.42 9.72
CA GLY A 58 -6.51 -1.63 10.47
C GLY A 58 -7.20 -2.71 9.62
N ILE A 59 -8.16 -2.31 8.79
CA ILE A 59 -8.90 -3.23 7.92
C ILE A 59 -7.95 -3.89 6.90
N ALA A 60 -7.10 -3.11 6.23
CA ALA A 60 -6.11 -3.66 5.30
C ALA A 60 -5.13 -4.61 6.01
N ALA A 61 -4.71 -4.28 7.23
CA ALA A 61 -3.82 -5.12 8.02
C ALA A 61 -4.43 -6.51 8.32
N THR A 62 -5.73 -6.60 8.59
CA THR A 62 -6.40 -7.90 8.82
C THR A 62 -6.41 -8.79 7.58
N HIS A 63 -6.50 -8.21 6.37
CA HIS A 63 -6.51 -8.97 5.11
C HIS A 63 -5.19 -9.69 4.80
N ILE A 64 -4.09 -9.24 5.40
CA ILE A 64 -2.75 -9.81 5.20
C ILE A 64 -2.16 -10.43 6.47
N ASP A 65 -3.00 -10.64 7.50
CA ASP A 65 -2.59 -11.17 8.81
C ASP A 65 -1.40 -10.37 9.39
N GLY A 66 -1.55 -9.06 9.37
CA GLY A 66 -0.54 -8.09 9.78
C GLY A 66 -1.04 -7.13 10.86
N ARG A 67 -0.34 -6.02 11.01
CA ARG A 67 -0.72 -4.90 11.89
C ARG A 67 -0.58 -3.57 11.16
N THR A 68 -1.11 -2.48 11.73
CA THR A 68 -0.89 -1.16 11.13
C THR A 68 0.58 -0.77 11.19
N ILE A 69 1.05 -0.04 10.18
CA ILE A 69 2.42 0.49 10.15
C ILE A 69 2.71 1.37 11.36
N HIS A 70 1.72 2.13 11.83
CA HIS A 70 1.78 2.97 13.02
C HIS A 70 2.08 2.15 14.29
N SER A 71 1.40 1.02 14.47
CA SER A 71 1.62 0.09 15.59
C SER A 71 2.94 -0.68 15.43
N TRP A 72 3.30 -1.05 14.20
CA TRP A 72 4.51 -1.82 13.95
C TRP A 72 5.78 -1.00 14.24
N SER A 73 5.83 0.24 13.79
CA SER A 73 6.95 1.16 13.97
C SER A 73 6.97 1.86 15.34
N GLY A 74 5.84 1.85 16.05
CA GLY A 74 5.69 2.57 17.31
C GLY A 74 5.47 4.08 17.17
N MET A 75 5.45 4.63 15.94
CA MET A 75 5.24 6.07 15.70
C MET A 75 3.88 6.58 16.20
N GLY A 76 2.88 5.69 16.34
CA GLY A 76 1.52 6.09 16.72
C GLY A 76 0.91 7.05 15.68
N ILE A 77 0.30 8.13 16.16
CA ILE A 77 -0.33 9.17 15.31
C ILE A 77 0.65 10.29 14.91
N LYS A 78 1.92 10.20 15.32
CA LYS A 78 2.92 11.24 15.05
C LYS A 78 3.35 11.22 13.59
N ASP A 79 3.59 12.38 13.04
CA ASP A 79 4.12 12.61 11.69
C ASP A 79 5.61 12.98 11.68
N LYS A 80 6.13 13.44 12.83
CA LYS A 80 7.54 13.77 13.05
C LYS A 80 7.99 13.38 14.45
N LEU A 81 9.24 13.00 14.57
CA LEU A 81 9.94 12.78 15.83
C LEU A 81 11.36 13.33 15.69
N THR A 82 11.87 13.92 16.76
CA THR A 82 13.30 14.26 16.89
C THR A 82 14.11 12.99 17.12
N ASP A 83 15.42 13.06 16.87
CA ASP A 83 16.34 11.93 17.11
C ASP A 83 16.26 11.43 18.55
N LYS A 84 16.20 12.34 19.53
CA LYS A 84 16.03 12.00 20.96
C LYS A 84 14.72 11.25 21.23
N GLU A 85 13.63 11.64 20.57
CA GLU A 85 12.33 10.94 20.71
C GLU A 85 12.36 9.57 20.06
N ILE A 86 13.08 9.40 18.93
CA ILE A 86 13.29 8.09 18.29
C ILE A 86 14.11 7.19 19.20
N GLU A 87 15.19 7.70 19.79
CA GLU A 87 15.98 6.94 20.77
C GLU A 87 15.13 6.51 21.97
N GLN A 88 14.32 7.41 22.53
CA GLN A 88 13.41 7.08 23.64
C GLN A 88 12.37 6.03 23.23
N LEU A 89 11.82 6.14 22.01
CA LEU A 89 10.88 5.16 21.45
C LEU A 89 11.51 3.78 21.37
N LEU A 90 12.77 3.70 20.91
CA LEU A 90 13.52 2.47 20.72
C LEU A 90 14.09 1.86 22.01
N ARG A 91 14.01 2.54 23.17
CA ARG A 91 14.31 1.93 24.49
C ARG A 91 13.34 0.81 24.87
N LYS A 92 12.23 0.67 24.15
CA LYS A 92 11.31 -0.45 24.31
C LYS A 92 11.89 -1.70 23.63
N ASP A 93 12.49 -2.58 24.37
CA ASP A 93 13.20 -3.78 23.88
C ASP A 93 12.43 -4.56 22.80
N LYS A 94 11.15 -4.81 23.04
CA LYS A 94 10.29 -5.53 22.08
C LYS A 94 10.15 -4.81 20.73
N LEU A 95 10.11 -3.47 20.73
CA LEU A 95 10.01 -2.68 19.51
C LEU A 95 11.35 -2.67 18.75
N GLN A 96 12.44 -2.40 19.48
CA GLN A 96 13.77 -2.36 18.92
C GLN A 96 14.15 -3.72 18.30
N THR A 97 13.97 -4.81 19.05
CA THR A 97 14.24 -6.18 18.57
C THR A 97 13.42 -6.50 17.32
N ARG A 98 12.12 -6.21 17.34
CA ARG A 98 11.25 -6.43 16.17
C ARG A 98 11.77 -5.74 14.92
N ILE A 99 12.12 -4.44 15.00
CA ILE A 99 12.62 -3.71 13.84
C ILE A 99 14.01 -4.21 13.45
N LYS A 100 14.90 -4.43 14.41
CA LYS A 100 16.27 -4.88 14.20
C LYS A 100 16.33 -6.24 13.49
N GLU A 101 15.45 -7.16 13.84
CA GLU A 101 15.41 -8.51 13.26
C GLU A 101 14.69 -8.57 11.90
N THR A 102 13.81 -7.63 11.61
CA THR A 102 13.06 -7.63 10.34
C THR A 102 14.02 -7.48 9.16
N GLN A 103 13.88 -8.37 8.19
CA GLN A 103 14.65 -8.38 6.93
C GLN A 103 13.85 -7.83 5.76
N VAL A 104 12.53 -8.07 5.75
CA VAL A 104 11.61 -7.58 4.72
C VAL A 104 10.44 -6.87 5.41
N LEU A 105 10.21 -5.61 5.07
CA LEU A 105 9.04 -4.86 5.53
C LEU A 105 8.04 -4.71 4.39
N ILE A 106 6.80 -5.13 4.63
CA ILE A 106 5.68 -5.08 3.69
C ILE A 106 4.68 -4.06 4.19
N ILE A 107 4.27 -3.14 3.32
CA ILE A 107 3.29 -2.08 3.60
C ILE A 107 2.19 -2.14 2.55
N ASP A 108 1.00 -2.65 2.91
CA ASP A 108 -0.17 -2.63 2.02
C ASP A 108 -0.94 -1.31 2.16
N GLU A 109 -1.71 -0.97 1.13
CA GLU A 109 -2.47 0.28 0.98
C GLU A 109 -1.61 1.54 1.18
N ILE A 110 -0.41 1.57 0.58
CA ILE A 110 0.56 2.67 0.72
C ILE A 110 0.00 4.03 0.30
N SER A 111 -1.04 4.07 -0.55
CA SER A 111 -1.68 5.32 -0.99
C SER A 111 -2.27 6.15 0.14
N MET A 112 -2.61 5.52 1.25
CA MET A 112 -3.18 6.18 2.43
C MET A 112 -2.12 6.62 3.47
N LEU A 113 -0.84 6.38 3.19
CA LEU A 113 0.28 6.87 4.01
C LEU A 113 0.86 8.12 3.36
N ASP A 114 1.04 9.18 4.13
CA ASP A 114 1.65 10.42 3.64
C ASP A 114 3.19 10.36 3.64
N ALA A 115 3.81 11.33 2.94
CA ALA A 115 5.25 11.42 2.79
C ALA A 115 5.99 11.59 4.13
N SER A 116 5.46 12.40 5.05
CA SER A 116 6.13 12.68 6.33
C SER A 116 6.17 11.43 7.22
N ARG A 117 5.10 10.65 7.23
CA ARG A 117 5.07 9.37 7.97
C ARG A 117 5.97 8.31 7.35
N LEU A 118 6.14 8.30 6.01
CA LEU A 118 7.11 7.39 5.38
C LEU A 118 8.55 7.80 5.68
N ASP A 119 8.86 9.10 5.70
CA ASP A 119 10.18 9.60 6.12
C ASP A 119 10.46 9.31 7.59
N LEU A 120 9.46 9.45 8.47
CA LEU A 120 9.59 9.09 9.89
C LEU A 120 9.83 7.58 10.05
N LEU A 121 9.13 6.73 9.29
CA LEU A 121 9.34 5.28 9.30
C LEU A 121 10.80 4.94 8.90
N ASP A 122 11.30 5.56 7.84
CA ASP A 122 12.69 5.38 7.40
C ASP A 122 13.67 5.74 8.51
N SER A 123 13.48 6.90 9.16
CA SER A 123 14.31 7.35 10.27
C SER A 123 14.31 6.35 11.44
N ILE A 124 13.13 5.91 11.87
CA ILE A 124 13.01 4.90 12.95
C ILE A 124 13.75 3.60 12.57
N CYS A 125 13.60 3.14 11.33
CA CYS A 125 14.28 1.92 10.86
C CYS A 125 15.81 2.09 10.82
N LYS A 126 16.31 3.23 10.36
CA LYS A 126 17.74 3.55 10.35
C LYS A 126 18.34 3.55 11.76
N PHE A 127 17.69 4.23 12.70
CA PHE A 127 18.11 4.25 14.10
C PHE A 127 18.11 2.84 14.71
N ALA A 128 17.02 2.09 14.57
CA ALA A 128 16.91 0.76 15.16
C ALA A 128 17.96 -0.23 14.62
N LYS A 129 18.37 -0.09 13.36
CA LYS A 129 19.34 -0.97 12.70
C LYS A 129 20.77 -0.44 12.72
N GLY A 130 20.99 0.79 13.20
CA GLY A 130 22.31 1.42 13.15
C GLY A 130 22.87 1.55 11.73
N SER A 131 22.02 1.86 10.76
CA SER A 131 22.38 1.92 9.34
C SER A 131 21.79 3.15 8.68
N PHE A 132 22.58 3.91 7.92
CA PHE A 132 22.15 5.09 7.16
C PHE A 132 21.49 4.75 5.82
N LEU A 133 21.51 3.48 5.40
CA LEU A 133 20.85 3.05 4.18
C LEU A 133 19.32 3.11 4.33
N PRO A 134 18.58 3.34 3.23
CA PRO A 134 17.12 3.43 3.26
C PRO A 134 16.49 2.27 4.03
N PHE A 135 15.57 2.60 4.93
CA PHE A 135 14.89 1.69 5.84
C PHE A 135 15.82 0.75 6.62
N GLY A 136 17.04 1.23 6.95
CA GLY A 136 18.04 0.42 7.66
C GLY A 136 18.49 -0.81 6.89
N LYS A 137 18.53 -0.76 5.54
CA LYS A 137 18.91 -1.87 4.65
C LYS A 137 17.87 -3.03 4.60
N MET A 138 16.65 -2.84 5.09
CA MET A 138 15.57 -3.82 4.85
C MET A 138 15.10 -3.77 3.39
N GLN A 139 14.68 -4.92 2.86
CA GLN A 139 13.87 -4.91 1.63
C GLN A 139 12.49 -4.33 1.94
N ILE A 140 12.05 -3.33 1.18
CA ILE A 140 10.74 -2.69 1.33
C ILE A 140 9.83 -3.11 0.18
N ILE A 141 8.66 -3.63 0.53
CA ILE A 141 7.58 -3.94 -0.41
C ILE A 141 6.40 -3.05 -0.07
N MET A 142 6.14 -2.08 -0.92
CA MET A 142 4.98 -1.19 -0.83
C MET A 142 3.94 -1.63 -1.86
N CYS A 143 2.70 -1.80 -1.42
CA CYS A 143 1.60 -2.24 -2.26
C CYS A 143 0.45 -1.22 -2.17
N GLY A 144 -0.14 -0.86 -3.30
CA GLY A 144 -1.25 0.08 -3.32
C GLY A 144 -1.55 0.66 -4.70
N ASP A 145 -2.44 1.63 -4.71
CA ASP A 145 -2.91 2.29 -5.92
C ASP A 145 -3.17 3.78 -5.64
N PHE A 146 -2.28 4.66 -6.08
CA PHE A 146 -2.38 6.11 -5.85
C PHE A 146 -3.56 6.78 -6.58
N PHE A 147 -4.32 6.06 -7.38
CA PHE A 147 -5.60 6.52 -7.94
C PHE A 147 -6.80 6.11 -7.08
N GLN A 148 -6.58 5.50 -5.92
CA GLN A 148 -7.61 5.20 -4.92
C GLN A 148 -7.58 6.25 -3.80
N LEU A 149 -7.99 5.86 -2.58
CA LEU A 149 -8.07 6.80 -1.47
C LEU A 149 -6.71 7.41 -1.14
N PRO A 150 -6.60 8.75 -1.12
CA PRO A 150 -5.38 9.45 -0.74
C PRO A 150 -5.15 9.39 0.77
N PRO A 151 -3.99 9.86 1.26
CA PRO A 151 -3.77 10.06 2.68
C PRO A 151 -4.82 11.01 3.26
N VAL A 152 -5.24 10.73 4.50
CA VAL A 152 -6.15 11.61 5.25
C VAL A 152 -5.35 12.26 6.38
N ASP A 153 -5.29 13.57 6.37
CA ASP A 153 -4.71 14.35 7.46
C ASP A 153 -5.69 15.43 7.89
N SER A 154 -6.10 15.41 9.17
CA SER A 154 -7.01 16.42 9.74
C SER A 154 -6.40 17.82 9.81
N LYS A 155 -5.08 17.95 9.66
CA LYS A 155 -4.34 19.22 9.74
C LYS A 155 -3.95 19.79 8.38
N ASN A 156 -4.02 18.99 7.32
CA ASN A 156 -3.62 19.38 5.99
C ASN A 156 -4.62 18.86 4.95
N GLU A 157 -5.27 19.76 4.23
CA GLU A 157 -6.25 19.41 3.20
C GLU A 157 -5.63 18.64 2.01
N ASN A 158 -4.32 18.81 1.76
CA ASN A 158 -3.60 18.14 0.68
C ASN A 158 -2.27 17.54 1.18
N PRO A 159 -2.30 16.45 1.93
CA PRO A 159 -1.08 15.80 2.38
C PRO A 159 -0.29 15.24 1.19
N ALA A 160 1.04 15.39 1.20
CA ALA A 160 1.91 14.86 0.17
C ALA A 160 1.85 13.33 0.14
N PHE A 161 1.79 12.74 -1.04
CA PHE A 161 1.77 11.28 -1.19
C PHE A 161 3.10 10.64 -0.78
N ALA A 162 3.07 9.37 -0.39
CA ALA A 162 4.24 8.60 0.02
C ALA A 162 5.39 8.65 -1.01
N TYR A 163 5.09 8.66 -2.31
CA TYR A 163 6.11 8.74 -3.37
C TYR A 163 6.85 10.10 -3.44
N GLU A 164 6.35 11.12 -2.76
CA GLU A 164 6.99 12.43 -2.67
C GLU A 164 8.04 12.49 -1.56
N SER A 165 8.05 11.51 -0.64
CA SER A 165 8.99 11.43 0.47
C SER A 165 10.44 11.26 0.01
N SER A 166 11.37 11.69 0.85
CA SER A 166 12.80 11.45 0.66
C SER A 166 13.12 9.96 0.77
N ALA A 167 12.46 9.25 1.67
CA ALA A 167 12.61 7.82 1.86
C ALA A 167 12.29 7.03 0.59
N TRP A 168 11.18 7.38 -0.09
CA TRP A 168 10.81 6.76 -1.37
C TRP A 168 11.85 7.04 -2.45
N LYS A 169 12.25 8.30 -2.62
CA LYS A 169 13.19 8.74 -3.67
C LYS A 169 14.57 8.08 -3.53
N ASN A 170 15.01 7.84 -2.29
CA ASN A 170 16.33 7.27 -1.99
C ASN A 170 16.35 5.73 -1.98
N ALA A 171 15.20 5.05 -2.03
CA ALA A 171 15.10 3.61 -1.83
C ALA A 171 15.29 2.75 -3.09
N ASP A 172 15.63 3.30 -4.26
CA ASP A 172 15.74 2.58 -5.56
C ASP A 172 14.60 1.58 -5.80
N ILE A 173 13.37 2.09 -5.80
CA ILE A 173 12.15 1.28 -5.85
C ILE A 173 11.86 0.82 -7.28
N LYS A 174 11.70 -0.47 -7.49
CA LYS A 174 11.25 -1.06 -8.75
C LYS A 174 9.73 -1.10 -8.81
N THR A 175 9.12 -0.45 -9.78
CA THR A 175 7.65 -0.47 -9.95
C THR A 175 7.21 -1.71 -10.69
N CYS A 176 6.34 -2.51 -10.06
CA CYS A 176 5.66 -3.66 -10.64
C CYS A 176 4.19 -3.32 -10.90
N TYR A 177 3.81 -3.06 -12.15
CA TYR A 177 2.45 -2.68 -12.52
C TYR A 177 1.67 -3.89 -13.03
N LEU A 178 0.64 -4.33 -12.26
CA LEU A 178 -0.29 -5.39 -12.65
C LEU A 178 -1.47 -4.79 -13.42
N ASP A 179 -1.75 -5.33 -14.62
CA ASP A 179 -2.83 -4.82 -15.47
C ASP A 179 -4.01 -5.80 -15.64
N LYS A 180 -3.78 -7.11 -15.46
CA LYS A 180 -4.80 -8.12 -15.66
C LYS A 180 -5.85 -8.08 -14.55
N GLN A 181 -7.11 -7.85 -14.93
CA GLN A 181 -8.26 -7.82 -14.03
C GLN A 181 -8.74 -9.25 -13.69
N TYR A 182 -8.98 -9.53 -12.39
CA TYR A 182 -9.46 -10.83 -11.90
C TYR A 182 -10.76 -10.75 -11.09
N ARG A 183 -11.13 -9.57 -10.60
CA ARG A 183 -12.29 -9.40 -9.69
C ARG A 183 -13.60 -9.38 -10.42
N GLN A 184 -13.62 -8.86 -11.65
CA GLN A 184 -14.82 -8.57 -12.41
C GLN A 184 -14.71 -9.14 -13.82
N ASN A 185 -15.81 -9.74 -14.31
CA ASN A 185 -15.92 -10.20 -15.70
C ASN A 185 -16.87 -9.30 -16.53
N ASP A 186 -17.62 -8.40 -15.90
CA ASP A 186 -18.49 -7.44 -16.59
C ASP A 186 -17.65 -6.35 -17.27
N ARG A 187 -17.49 -6.49 -18.57
CA ARG A 187 -16.72 -5.53 -19.40
C ARG A 187 -17.30 -4.12 -19.38
N GLY A 188 -18.62 -3.98 -19.28
CA GLY A 188 -19.28 -2.69 -19.20
C GLY A 188 -18.94 -1.95 -17.91
N PHE A 189 -19.01 -2.65 -16.79
CA PHE A 189 -18.65 -2.09 -15.49
C PHE A 189 -17.16 -1.80 -15.37
N ILE A 190 -16.30 -2.68 -15.88
CA ILE A 190 -14.84 -2.42 -15.96
C ILE A 190 -14.56 -1.17 -16.80
N GLY A 191 -15.28 -0.98 -17.91
CA GLY A 191 -15.17 0.22 -18.75
C GLY A 191 -15.49 1.51 -17.96
N ILE A 192 -16.59 1.51 -17.20
CA ILE A 192 -16.98 2.64 -16.34
C ILE A 192 -15.86 2.96 -15.32
N LEU A 193 -15.36 1.95 -14.61
CA LEU A 193 -14.29 2.12 -13.62
C LEU A 193 -13.01 2.67 -14.24
N ASN A 194 -12.63 2.19 -15.42
CA ASN A 194 -11.45 2.68 -16.14
C ASN A 194 -11.63 4.12 -16.64
N ASN A 195 -12.82 4.49 -17.11
CA ASN A 195 -13.11 5.85 -17.53
C ASN A 195 -12.99 6.84 -16.35
N ILE A 196 -13.54 6.46 -15.19
CA ILE A 196 -13.40 7.27 -13.96
C ILE A 196 -11.92 7.38 -13.57
N ARG A 197 -11.20 6.26 -13.54
CA ARG A 197 -9.76 6.22 -13.17
C ARG A 197 -8.88 7.09 -14.08
N ASN A 198 -9.20 7.11 -15.38
CA ASN A 198 -8.42 7.86 -16.38
C ASN A 198 -8.90 9.31 -16.57
N ASN A 199 -9.82 9.77 -15.75
CA ASN A 199 -10.50 11.06 -15.90
C ASN A 199 -11.15 11.24 -17.30
N GLN A 200 -11.74 10.16 -17.83
CA GLN A 200 -12.41 10.07 -19.12
C GLN A 200 -13.92 9.76 -18.98
N ALA A 201 -14.49 10.05 -17.81
CA ALA A 201 -15.90 9.84 -17.52
C ALA A 201 -16.76 10.90 -18.24
N GLY A 202 -17.14 10.63 -19.50
CA GLY A 202 -18.04 11.44 -20.30
C GLY A 202 -19.52 11.09 -20.10
N GLU A 203 -20.38 11.67 -20.96
CA GLU A 203 -21.84 11.50 -20.88
C GLU A 203 -22.31 10.04 -20.93
N ASP A 204 -21.70 9.19 -21.77
CA ASP A 204 -22.01 7.76 -21.84
C ASP A 204 -21.79 7.05 -20.50
N THR A 205 -20.68 7.37 -19.81
CA THR A 205 -20.39 6.84 -18.47
C THR A 205 -21.43 7.30 -17.46
N LEU A 206 -21.79 8.58 -17.51
CA LEU A 206 -22.81 9.18 -16.64
C LEU A 206 -24.20 8.57 -16.88
N MET A 207 -24.61 8.36 -18.13
CA MET A 207 -25.87 7.71 -18.48
C MET A 207 -25.94 6.28 -17.94
N LYS A 208 -24.87 5.50 -18.08
CA LYS A 208 -24.79 4.13 -17.54
C LYS A 208 -24.90 4.08 -16.02
N LEU A 209 -24.32 5.05 -15.31
CA LEU A 209 -24.46 5.18 -13.86
C LEU A 209 -25.87 5.61 -13.46
N LYS A 210 -26.45 6.62 -14.12
CA LYS A 210 -27.81 7.08 -13.88
C LYS A 210 -28.86 5.98 -14.12
N ALA A 211 -28.64 5.11 -15.11
CA ALA A 211 -29.52 3.98 -15.37
C ALA A 211 -29.58 2.95 -14.23
N ARG A 212 -28.65 3.00 -13.30
CA ARG A 212 -28.61 2.15 -12.08
C ARG A 212 -29.17 2.85 -10.83
N LEU A 213 -29.40 4.16 -10.91
CA LEU A 213 -29.94 4.95 -9.80
C LEU A 213 -31.38 4.49 -9.51
N HIS A 214 -31.70 4.31 -8.25
CA HIS A 214 -33.02 3.86 -7.76
C HIS A 214 -33.53 2.51 -8.28
N GLN A 215 -32.66 1.69 -8.89
CA GLN A 215 -33.06 0.33 -9.28
C GLN A 215 -33.16 -0.57 -8.04
N ALA A 216 -34.30 -1.22 -7.88
CA ALA A 216 -34.50 -2.22 -6.84
C ALA A 216 -33.61 -3.45 -7.09
N ILE A 217 -32.99 -3.94 -6.02
CA ILE A 217 -32.20 -5.17 -6.08
C ILE A 217 -33.15 -6.35 -6.16
N LYS A 218 -33.08 -7.11 -7.24
CA LYS A 218 -33.95 -8.25 -7.50
C LYS A 218 -33.67 -9.48 -6.63
N LEU A 219 -32.52 -9.50 -5.94
CA LEU A 219 -32.13 -10.63 -5.06
C LEU A 219 -32.69 -10.44 -3.65
N LYS A 220 -33.71 -11.24 -3.30
CA LYS A 220 -34.37 -11.19 -1.98
C LYS A 220 -33.48 -11.62 -0.80
N THR A 221 -32.33 -12.24 -1.08
CA THR A 221 -31.44 -12.85 -0.06
C THR A 221 -30.24 -11.98 0.31
N ILE A 222 -30.02 -10.85 -0.38
CA ILE A 222 -28.87 -9.98 -0.14
C ILE A 222 -29.33 -8.59 0.27
N ASN A 223 -29.03 -8.18 1.49
CA ASN A 223 -29.14 -6.80 1.92
C ASN A 223 -27.86 -6.06 1.47
N PRO A 224 -27.96 -5.10 0.53
CA PRO A 224 -26.78 -4.37 0.07
C PRO A 224 -26.23 -3.48 1.18
N ILE A 225 -24.91 -3.46 1.32
CA ILE A 225 -24.24 -2.49 2.15
C ILE A 225 -24.41 -1.11 1.52
N LYS A 226 -24.91 -0.16 2.30
CA LYS A 226 -25.01 1.25 1.87
C LYS A 226 -23.69 1.94 2.19
N LEU A 227 -23.07 2.54 1.17
CA LEU A 227 -21.88 3.36 1.32
C LEU A 227 -22.29 4.84 1.24
N TYR A 228 -21.79 5.63 2.17
CA TYR A 228 -22.00 7.07 2.24
C TYR A 228 -20.64 7.76 2.20
N THR A 229 -20.59 8.97 1.66
CA THR A 229 -19.37 9.79 1.63
C THR A 229 -19.03 10.39 2.99
N HIS A 230 -20.04 10.63 3.83
CA HIS A 230 -19.93 11.04 5.24
C HIS A 230 -21.24 10.69 5.97
#